data_8fe7ee4531d08f07a58fa157dcffaa0f
#
_entry.id   8fe7ee4531d08f07a58fa157dcffaa0f
#
_cell.length_a   1.000
_cell.length_b   1.000
_cell.length_c   1.000
_cell.angle_alpha   90.00
_cell.angle_beta   90.00
_cell.angle_gamma   90.00
#
_symmetry.space_group_name_H-M   'P 1'
#
loop_
_entity.id
_entity.type
_entity.pdbx_description
1 polymer ?
#
loop_
_entity_poly.entity_id
_entity_poly.type
_entity_poly.pdbx_seq_one_letter_code
_entity_poly.pdbx_strand_id
1 'polypeptide(L)'
;ALLSWLLARRLSEDLHNLARAASTVNAGAHEAAIPLRGSSREVFELSSAMAHMTARMLQANDEMEEQVRLRTQQLEQANQELDRQARTDALTGLLNRRGFEAHIGFALALAARNLQPLSVVTFDVDHFKRINDRYGHAVGDAVLQRLARLLPEHLRASDIVARVGGEEFVALLPSTDTAGAMKVAQALLDAVAATADPDVGQLTLSAGVASLRNLQDTRAALLQRSDEALYTAKQAGRNRVRMTP
;
A
#
# COMPACT_ATOMS: atom_id res chain seq x y z
N ALA A 1 41.56 -62.71 -26.03
CA ALA A 1 41.78 -61.36 -26.55
C ALA A 1 40.46 -60.71 -27.04
N LEU A 2 39.66 -61.35 -27.90
CA LEU A 2 38.43 -60.76 -28.48
C LEU A 2 37.33 -60.56 -27.42
N LEU A 3 37.13 -61.50 -26.48
CA LEU A 3 36.12 -61.40 -25.41
C LEU A 3 36.45 -60.29 -24.43
N SER A 4 37.69 -60.12 -24.05
CA SER A 4 38.15 -59.06 -23.13
C SER A 4 37.99 -57.69 -23.77
N TRP A 5 38.21 -57.56 -25.10
CA TRP A 5 38.02 -56.35 -25.82
C TRP A 5 36.52 -55.95 -25.91
N LEU A 6 35.63 -56.93 -26.17
CA LEU A 6 34.17 -56.68 -26.23
C LEU A 6 33.61 -56.30 -24.86
N LEU A 7 34.07 -56.89 -23.76
CA LEU A 7 33.69 -56.53 -22.41
C LEU A 7 34.15 -55.12 -22.05
N ALA A 8 35.42 -54.81 -22.35
CA ALA A 8 35.97 -53.47 -22.09
C ALA A 8 35.23 -52.38 -22.88
N ARG A 9 34.89 -52.67 -24.14
CA ARG A 9 34.12 -51.73 -24.97
C ARG A 9 32.72 -51.50 -24.42
N ARG A 10 31.99 -52.53 -24.04
CA ARG A 10 30.64 -52.37 -23.42
C ARG A 10 30.70 -51.59 -22.12
N LEU A 11 31.66 -51.89 -21.25
CA LEU A 11 31.82 -51.15 -20.00
C LEU A 11 32.11 -49.66 -20.22
N SER A 12 32.97 -49.36 -21.22
CA SER A 12 33.26 -47.97 -21.61
C SER A 12 32.05 -47.23 -22.16
N GLU A 13 31.20 -47.88 -22.97
CA GLU A 13 29.96 -47.32 -23.51
C GLU A 13 28.94 -47.05 -22.39
N ASP A 14 28.80 -47.98 -21.46
CA ASP A 14 27.88 -47.80 -20.28
C ASP A 14 28.31 -46.63 -19.39
N LEU A 15 29.61 -46.53 -19.07
CA LEU A 15 30.16 -45.41 -18.30
C LEU A 15 30.03 -44.05 -19.03
N HIS A 16 30.22 -44.05 -20.33
CA HIS A 16 30.08 -42.84 -21.12
C HIS A 16 28.59 -42.36 -21.14
N ASN A 17 27.66 -43.28 -21.26
CA ASN A 17 26.22 -42.99 -21.21
C ASN A 17 25.80 -42.43 -19.86
N LEU A 18 26.31 -43.02 -18.76
CA LEU A 18 26.08 -42.56 -17.39
C LEU A 18 26.64 -41.12 -17.20
N ALA A 19 27.88 -40.88 -17.64
CA ALA A 19 28.51 -39.57 -17.54
C ALA A 19 27.72 -38.50 -18.32
N ARG A 20 27.20 -38.88 -19.48
CA ARG A 20 26.38 -37.98 -20.30
C ARG A 20 25.03 -37.65 -19.67
N ALA A 21 24.35 -38.67 -19.10
CA ALA A 21 23.10 -38.50 -18.36
C ALA A 21 23.30 -37.62 -17.11
N ALA A 22 24.40 -37.82 -16.37
CA ALA A 22 24.74 -36.97 -15.22
C ALA A 22 25.00 -35.52 -15.61
N SER A 23 25.65 -35.26 -16.76
CA SER A 23 25.90 -33.89 -17.25
C SER A 23 24.63 -33.16 -17.71
N THR A 24 23.64 -33.89 -18.25
CA THR A 24 22.35 -33.28 -18.65
C THR A 24 21.49 -32.88 -17.44
N VAL A 25 21.52 -33.68 -16.37
CA VAL A 25 20.88 -33.33 -15.09
C VAL A 25 21.51 -32.07 -14.49
N ASN A 26 22.84 -31.98 -14.50
CA ASN A 26 23.55 -30.82 -14.00
C ASN A 26 23.30 -29.52 -14.86
N ALA A 27 22.88 -29.67 -16.12
CA ALA A 27 22.51 -28.58 -17.00
C ALA A 27 21.04 -28.11 -16.83
N GLY A 28 20.31 -28.61 -15.83
CA GLY A 28 18.95 -28.16 -15.49
C GLY A 28 17.83 -28.88 -16.28
N ALA A 29 18.12 -29.99 -16.95
CA ALA A 29 17.08 -30.79 -17.59
C ALA A 29 16.31 -31.63 -16.55
N HIS A 30 15.14 -31.15 -16.12
CA HIS A 30 14.28 -31.80 -15.12
C HIS A 30 13.75 -33.20 -15.55
N GLU A 31 13.85 -33.58 -16.81
CA GLU A 31 13.37 -34.87 -17.35
C GLU A 31 14.49 -35.86 -17.70
N ALA A 32 15.74 -35.59 -17.31
CA ALA A 32 16.84 -36.50 -17.62
C ALA A 32 16.78 -37.76 -16.78
N ALA A 33 16.15 -38.82 -17.30
CA ALA A 33 16.16 -40.13 -16.69
C ALA A 33 17.54 -40.79 -16.83
N ILE A 34 18.16 -41.18 -15.70
CA ILE A 34 19.40 -41.98 -15.71
C ILE A 34 19.03 -43.39 -16.14
N PRO A 35 19.60 -43.94 -17.21
CA PRO A 35 19.24 -45.29 -17.66
C PRO A 35 19.71 -46.35 -16.67
N LEU A 36 18.79 -47.16 -16.15
CA LEU A 36 19.06 -48.29 -15.26
C LEU A 36 19.53 -49.52 -16.09
N ARG A 37 20.60 -49.35 -16.87
CA ARG A 37 21.20 -50.41 -17.68
C ARG A 37 22.70 -50.42 -17.47
N GLY A 38 23.26 -51.59 -17.25
CA GLY A 38 24.69 -51.79 -17.13
C GLY A 38 25.06 -53.21 -17.49
N SER A 39 26.24 -53.41 -18.09
CA SER A 39 26.81 -54.69 -18.48
C SER A 39 27.41 -55.43 -17.29
N SER A 40 27.63 -54.78 -16.16
CA SER A 40 28.10 -55.37 -14.91
C SER A 40 27.20 -54.97 -13.72
N ARG A 41 27.26 -55.73 -12.63
CA ARG A 41 26.51 -55.47 -11.41
C ARG A 41 26.88 -54.13 -10.79
N GLU A 42 28.15 -53.77 -10.82
CA GLU A 42 28.69 -52.53 -10.27
C GLU A 42 28.16 -51.30 -11.01
N VAL A 43 28.07 -51.35 -12.36
CA VAL A 43 27.51 -50.27 -13.18
C VAL A 43 26.01 -50.10 -12.93
N PHE A 44 25.29 -51.22 -12.75
CA PHE A 44 23.87 -51.17 -12.40
C PHE A 44 23.63 -50.55 -11.01
N GLU A 45 24.42 -50.96 -10.01
CA GLU A 45 24.34 -50.38 -8.64
C GLU A 45 24.65 -48.88 -8.66
N LEU A 46 25.66 -48.47 -9.39
CA LEU A 46 26.01 -47.04 -9.55
C LEU A 46 24.88 -46.24 -10.27
N SER A 47 24.34 -46.80 -11.36
CA SER A 47 23.23 -46.18 -12.09
C SER A 47 21.99 -46.00 -11.19
N SER A 48 21.67 -47.03 -10.40
CA SER A 48 20.56 -47.01 -9.46
C SER A 48 20.76 -45.94 -8.36
N ALA A 49 21.95 -45.88 -7.77
CA ALA A 49 22.29 -44.89 -6.75
C ALA A 49 22.19 -43.45 -7.30
N MET A 50 22.71 -43.24 -8.51
CA MET A 50 22.61 -41.92 -9.18
C MET A 50 21.17 -41.56 -9.50
N ALA A 51 20.35 -42.50 -10.00
CA ALA A 51 18.93 -42.25 -10.27
C ALA A 51 18.16 -41.86 -9.01
N HIS A 52 18.41 -42.58 -7.89
CA HIS A 52 17.82 -42.21 -6.61
C HIS A 52 18.26 -40.83 -6.09
N MET A 53 19.54 -40.50 -6.23
CA MET A 53 20.07 -39.19 -5.81
C MET A 53 19.46 -38.05 -6.65
N THR A 54 19.36 -38.26 -7.95
CA THR A 54 18.73 -37.30 -8.86
C THR A 54 17.26 -37.09 -8.52
N ALA A 55 16.51 -38.17 -8.31
CA ALA A 55 15.10 -38.07 -7.95
C ALA A 55 14.90 -37.31 -6.64
N ARG A 56 15.72 -37.58 -5.63
CA ARG A 56 15.69 -36.85 -4.35
C ARG A 56 16.06 -35.37 -4.50
N MET A 57 17.05 -35.07 -5.36
CA MET A 57 17.46 -33.69 -5.62
C MET A 57 16.35 -32.90 -6.34
N LEU A 58 15.69 -33.48 -7.34
CA LEU A 58 14.56 -32.85 -8.03
C LEU A 58 13.40 -32.61 -7.05
N GLN A 59 13.03 -33.62 -6.26
CA GLN A 59 11.98 -33.44 -5.25
C GLN A 59 12.32 -32.33 -4.26
N ALA A 60 13.56 -32.30 -3.73
CA ALA A 60 13.99 -31.27 -2.81
C ALA A 60 13.99 -29.86 -3.45
N ASN A 61 14.31 -29.78 -4.74
CA ASN A 61 14.23 -28.52 -5.49
C ASN A 61 12.78 -28.03 -5.65
N ASP A 62 11.86 -28.92 -6.04
CA ASP A 62 10.43 -28.61 -6.16
C ASP A 62 9.85 -28.16 -4.82
N GLU A 63 10.20 -28.87 -3.73
CA GLU A 63 9.79 -28.49 -2.36
C GLU A 63 10.35 -27.10 -1.98
N MET A 64 11.60 -26.82 -2.34
CA MET A 64 12.23 -25.53 -2.07
C MET A 64 11.58 -24.41 -2.89
N GLU A 65 11.32 -24.62 -4.18
CA GLU A 65 10.64 -23.65 -5.04
C GLU A 65 9.25 -23.29 -4.49
N GLU A 66 8.49 -24.30 -4.05
CA GLU A 66 7.17 -24.06 -3.44
C GLU A 66 7.29 -23.31 -2.11
N GLN A 67 8.28 -23.62 -1.27
CA GLN A 67 8.53 -22.87 -0.04
C GLN A 67 8.92 -21.42 -0.32
N VAL A 68 9.78 -21.17 -1.31
CA VAL A 68 10.18 -19.82 -1.72
C VAL A 68 8.94 -19.06 -2.20
N ARG A 69 8.09 -19.66 -3.02
CA ARG A 69 6.85 -19.06 -3.51
C ARG A 69 5.93 -18.66 -2.36
N LEU A 70 5.69 -19.58 -1.41
CA LEU A 70 4.84 -19.31 -0.24
C LEU A 70 5.42 -18.21 0.66
N ARG A 71 6.73 -18.24 0.90
CA ARG A 71 7.40 -17.20 1.70
C ARG A 71 7.34 -15.83 1.04
N THR A 72 7.52 -15.77 -0.28
CA THR A 72 7.40 -14.51 -1.03
C THR A 72 5.99 -13.92 -0.89
N GLN A 73 4.96 -14.75 -1.04
CA GLN A 73 3.58 -14.31 -0.84
C GLN A 73 3.31 -13.80 0.58
N GLN A 74 3.81 -14.52 1.59
CA GLN A 74 3.68 -14.07 2.99
C GLN A 74 4.38 -12.73 3.25
N LEU A 75 5.58 -12.55 2.70
CA LEU A 75 6.33 -11.30 2.81
C LEU A 75 5.61 -10.14 2.11
N GLU A 76 5.06 -10.37 0.92
CA GLU A 76 4.29 -9.35 0.21
C GLU A 76 3.04 -8.92 1.00
N GLN A 77 2.29 -9.89 1.54
CA GLN A 77 1.12 -9.60 2.37
C GLN A 77 1.49 -8.84 3.65
N ALA A 78 2.55 -9.28 4.34
CA ALA A 78 3.02 -8.58 5.53
C ALA A 78 3.50 -7.16 5.22
N ASN A 79 4.19 -6.96 4.10
CA ASN A 79 4.66 -5.65 3.67
C ASN A 79 3.50 -4.71 3.30
N GLN A 80 2.47 -5.22 2.61
CA GLN A 80 1.26 -4.46 2.30
C GLN A 80 0.53 -4.03 3.58
N GLU A 81 0.42 -4.93 4.56
CA GLU A 81 -0.23 -4.61 5.83
C GLU A 81 0.58 -3.59 6.64
N LEU A 82 1.91 -3.73 6.68
CA LEU A 82 2.79 -2.74 7.30
C LEU A 82 2.69 -1.36 6.62
N ASP A 83 2.65 -1.32 5.28
CA ASP A 83 2.48 -0.06 4.54
C ASP A 83 1.12 0.57 4.81
N ARG A 84 0.04 -0.24 4.87
CA ARG A 84 -1.30 0.22 5.25
C ARG A 84 -1.29 0.81 6.66
N GLN A 85 -0.73 0.12 7.64
CA GLN A 85 -0.63 0.61 9.02
C GLN A 85 0.21 1.88 9.13
N ALA A 86 1.28 1.97 8.34
CA ALA A 86 2.13 3.16 8.30
C ALA A 86 1.46 4.39 7.66
N ARG A 87 0.37 4.20 6.88
CA ARG A 87 -0.30 5.28 6.12
C ARG A 87 -1.73 5.58 6.57
N THR A 88 -2.30 4.78 7.47
CA THR A 88 -3.64 5.03 8.01
C THR A 88 -3.59 5.49 9.46
N ASP A 89 -4.61 6.24 9.87
CA ASP A 89 -4.84 6.62 11.26
C ASP A 89 -5.60 5.48 11.97
N ALA A 90 -5.03 4.97 13.05
CA ALA A 90 -5.56 3.80 13.75
C ALA A 90 -6.95 4.01 14.38
N LEU A 91 -7.28 5.26 14.74
CA LEU A 91 -8.57 5.58 15.35
C LEU A 91 -9.69 5.66 14.32
N THR A 92 -9.42 6.32 13.19
CA THR A 92 -10.44 6.70 12.21
C THR A 92 -10.47 5.82 10.97
N GLY A 93 -9.36 5.10 10.67
CA GLY A 93 -9.20 4.33 9.44
C GLY A 93 -8.93 5.17 8.19
N LEU A 94 -8.98 6.50 8.26
CA LEU A 94 -8.59 7.39 7.19
C LEU A 94 -7.08 7.38 6.97
N LEU A 95 -6.61 7.97 5.89
CA LEU A 95 -5.18 8.21 5.73
C LEU A 95 -4.67 9.07 6.91
N ASN A 96 -3.48 8.74 7.38
CA ASN A 96 -2.75 9.61 8.31
C ASN A 96 -1.94 10.67 7.53
N ARG A 97 -1.21 11.52 8.24
CA ARG A 97 -0.33 12.55 7.64
C ARG A 97 0.59 11.98 6.58
N ARG A 98 1.25 10.84 6.85
CA ARG A 98 2.19 10.20 5.91
C ARG A 98 1.48 9.68 4.66
N GLY A 99 0.31 9.07 4.82
CA GLY A 99 -0.53 8.64 3.70
C GLY A 99 -0.97 9.81 2.83
N PHE A 100 -1.43 10.90 3.45
CA PHE A 100 -1.81 12.13 2.75
C PHE A 100 -0.64 12.75 1.96
N GLU A 101 0.55 12.80 2.56
CA GLU A 101 1.76 13.37 1.93
C GLU A 101 2.19 12.63 0.66
N ALA A 102 1.99 11.31 0.62
CA ALA A 102 2.24 10.53 -0.58
C ALA A 102 1.26 10.89 -1.71
N HIS A 103 -0.03 11.04 -1.39
CA HIS A 103 -1.08 11.33 -2.37
C HIS A 103 -1.00 12.77 -2.90
N ILE A 104 -0.76 13.76 -2.05
CA ILE A 104 -0.65 15.16 -2.50
C ILE A 104 0.55 15.37 -3.41
N GLY A 105 1.67 14.67 -3.18
CA GLY A 105 2.83 14.71 -4.07
C GLY A 105 2.50 14.22 -5.49
N PHE A 106 1.79 13.10 -5.59
CA PHE A 106 1.33 12.57 -6.87
C PHE A 106 0.30 13.50 -7.54
N ALA A 107 -0.68 14.00 -6.79
CA ALA A 107 -1.72 14.89 -7.31
C ALA A 107 -1.14 16.21 -7.85
N LEU A 108 -0.15 16.80 -7.18
CA LEU A 108 0.57 17.98 -7.66
C LEU A 108 1.28 17.73 -8.99
N ALA A 109 2.00 16.61 -9.11
CA ALA A 109 2.67 16.26 -10.36
C ALA A 109 1.67 16.06 -11.50
N LEU A 110 0.54 15.41 -11.23
CA LEU A 110 -0.52 15.17 -12.22
C LEU A 110 -1.22 16.48 -12.63
N ALA A 111 -1.55 17.34 -11.66
CA ALA A 111 -2.16 18.66 -11.90
C ALA A 111 -1.24 19.54 -12.75
N ALA A 112 0.06 19.58 -12.45
CA ALA A 112 1.04 20.31 -13.22
C ALA A 112 1.16 19.77 -14.66
N ARG A 113 1.19 18.46 -14.84
CA ARG A 113 1.27 17.82 -16.16
C ARG A 113 0.05 18.10 -17.04
N ASN A 114 -1.14 18.04 -16.45
CA ASN A 114 -2.42 18.13 -17.18
C ASN A 114 -3.01 19.55 -17.17
N LEU A 115 -2.35 20.51 -16.55
CA LEU A 115 -2.86 21.89 -16.36
C LEU A 115 -4.24 21.89 -15.69
N GLN A 116 -4.46 20.98 -14.74
CA GLN A 116 -5.72 20.84 -14.01
C GLN A 116 -5.65 21.57 -12.67
N PRO A 117 -6.76 22.17 -12.21
CA PRO A 117 -6.82 22.75 -10.89
C PRO A 117 -6.67 21.67 -9.80
N LEU A 118 -6.13 22.06 -8.68
CA LEU A 118 -6.00 21.22 -7.49
C LEU A 118 -6.25 22.08 -6.26
N SER A 119 -7.08 21.61 -5.36
CA SER A 119 -7.38 22.31 -4.11
C SER A 119 -7.17 21.42 -2.90
N VAL A 120 -6.88 22.05 -1.78
CA VAL A 120 -6.79 21.42 -0.45
C VAL A 120 -7.74 22.17 0.48
N VAL A 121 -8.40 21.42 1.34
CA VAL A 121 -9.25 21.95 2.41
C VAL A 121 -8.76 21.36 3.72
N THR A 122 -8.34 22.21 4.64
CA THR A 122 -8.03 21.81 6.03
C THR A 122 -9.23 22.08 6.92
N PHE A 123 -9.64 21.09 7.70
CA PHE A 123 -10.76 21.15 8.64
C PHE A 123 -10.28 20.96 10.06
N ASP A 124 -10.97 21.55 11.00
CA ASP A 124 -10.73 21.36 12.42
C ASP A 124 -12.07 21.35 13.18
N VAL A 125 -12.19 20.46 14.15
CA VAL A 125 -13.41 20.34 14.96
C VAL A 125 -13.47 21.47 15.98
N ASP A 126 -14.48 22.30 15.86
CA ASP A 126 -14.63 23.46 16.72
C ASP A 126 -14.81 23.04 18.19
N HIS A 127 -14.00 23.64 19.06
CA HIS A 127 -14.04 23.42 20.50
C HIS A 127 -13.80 21.96 20.94
N PHE A 128 -13.09 21.14 20.18
CA PHE A 128 -12.86 19.72 20.48
C PHE A 128 -12.25 19.48 21.85
N LYS A 129 -11.35 20.35 22.32
CA LYS A 129 -10.81 20.27 23.66
C LYS A 129 -11.93 20.35 24.73
N ARG A 130 -12.94 21.19 24.54
CA ARG A 130 -14.08 21.28 25.47
C ARG A 130 -14.95 20.03 25.48
N ILE A 131 -15.03 19.32 24.35
CA ILE A 131 -15.69 18.01 24.26
C ILE A 131 -14.93 17.02 25.13
N ASN A 132 -13.62 16.90 24.95
CA ASN A 132 -12.77 16.02 25.75
C ASN A 132 -12.83 16.37 27.25
N ASP A 133 -12.74 17.63 27.59
CA ASP A 133 -12.77 18.10 28.99
C ASP A 133 -14.10 17.81 29.67
N ARG A 134 -15.22 17.85 28.91
CA ARG A 134 -16.57 17.66 29.46
C ARG A 134 -17.04 16.20 29.47
N TYR A 135 -16.73 15.44 28.40
CA TYR A 135 -17.29 14.11 28.15
C TYR A 135 -16.24 12.99 28.20
N GLY A 136 -14.97 13.36 28.34
CA GLY A 136 -13.83 12.44 28.32
C GLY A 136 -13.32 12.08 26.92
N HIS A 137 -12.08 11.59 26.86
CA HIS A 137 -11.40 11.25 25.61
C HIS A 137 -12.12 10.16 24.81
N ALA A 138 -12.74 9.18 25.46
CA ALA A 138 -13.46 8.11 24.78
C ALA A 138 -14.64 8.65 23.92
N VAL A 139 -15.34 9.68 24.42
CA VAL A 139 -16.41 10.35 23.66
C VAL A 139 -15.81 11.19 22.53
N GLY A 140 -14.70 11.90 22.77
CA GLY A 140 -13.98 12.61 21.73
C GLY A 140 -13.52 11.69 20.60
N ASP A 141 -12.97 10.53 20.92
CA ASP A 141 -12.58 9.51 19.93
C ASP A 141 -13.78 9.02 19.11
N ALA A 142 -14.93 8.78 19.76
CA ALA A 142 -16.16 8.39 19.07
C ALA A 142 -16.66 9.49 18.10
N VAL A 143 -16.56 10.77 18.50
CA VAL A 143 -16.85 11.94 17.63
C VAL A 143 -15.96 11.92 16.39
N LEU A 144 -14.64 11.74 16.57
CA LEU A 144 -13.69 11.69 15.44
C LEU A 144 -13.96 10.51 14.50
N GLN A 145 -14.33 9.35 15.03
CA GLN A 145 -14.70 8.18 14.23
C GLN A 145 -15.98 8.40 13.43
N ARG A 146 -16.98 9.12 13.99
CA ARG A 146 -18.20 9.47 13.28
C ARG A 146 -17.93 10.47 12.16
N LEU A 147 -17.14 11.49 12.41
CA LEU A 147 -16.69 12.44 11.37
C LEU A 147 -15.94 11.74 10.26
N ALA A 148 -15.04 10.83 10.60
CA ALA A 148 -14.28 10.05 9.62
C ALA A 148 -15.14 9.19 8.70
N ARG A 149 -16.34 8.78 9.11
CA ARG A 149 -17.32 8.10 8.26
C ARG A 149 -18.13 9.09 7.42
N LEU A 150 -18.54 10.20 8.01
CA LEU A 150 -19.40 11.19 7.35
C LEU A 150 -18.66 11.98 6.26
N LEU A 151 -17.39 12.37 6.49
CA LEU A 151 -16.65 13.21 5.54
C LEU A 151 -16.50 12.56 4.15
N PRO A 152 -16.11 11.27 4.01
CA PRO A 152 -16.02 10.63 2.70
C PRO A 152 -17.35 10.50 1.95
N GLU A 153 -18.49 10.42 2.63
CA GLU A 153 -19.81 10.30 2.00
C GLU A 153 -20.18 11.54 1.16
N HIS A 154 -19.56 12.69 1.46
CA HIS A 154 -19.78 13.96 0.77
C HIS A 154 -18.67 14.30 -0.22
N LEU A 155 -17.75 13.39 -0.46
CA LEU A 155 -16.61 13.52 -1.36
C LEU A 155 -16.75 12.56 -2.54
N ARG A 156 -16.09 12.90 -3.65
CA ARG A 156 -16.03 12.02 -4.84
C ARG A 156 -15.02 10.90 -4.60
N ALA A 157 -15.12 9.82 -5.36
CA ALA A 157 -14.15 8.73 -5.32
C ALA A 157 -12.71 9.15 -5.69
N SER A 158 -12.56 10.27 -6.41
CA SER A 158 -11.26 10.89 -6.73
C SER A 158 -10.68 11.73 -5.61
N ASP A 159 -11.51 12.14 -4.66
CA ASP A 159 -11.12 13.01 -3.57
C ASP A 159 -10.54 12.18 -2.43
N ILE A 160 -9.63 12.77 -1.69
CA ILE A 160 -8.92 12.06 -0.63
C ILE A 160 -9.14 12.82 0.66
N VAL A 161 -9.48 12.11 1.72
CA VAL A 161 -9.57 12.66 3.07
C VAL A 161 -8.61 11.94 3.99
N ALA A 162 -7.98 12.70 4.88
CA ALA A 162 -7.01 12.21 5.85
C ALA A 162 -7.21 12.90 7.19
N ARG A 163 -6.80 12.23 8.27
CA ARG A 163 -6.64 12.83 9.59
C ARG A 163 -5.15 13.10 9.82
N VAL A 164 -4.78 14.38 9.94
CA VAL A 164 -3.38 14.79 10.00
C VAL A 164 -2.92 15.26 11.38
N GLY A 165 -3.84 15.43 12.29
CA GLY A 165 -3.61 15.86 13.67
C GLY A 165 -4.66 15.28 14.63
N GLY A 166 -4.66 15.73 15.87
CA GLY A 166 -5.61 15.26 16.88
C GLY A 166 -7.07 15.42 16.43
N GLU A 167 -7.47 16.62 16.06
CA GLU A 167 -8.83 17.00 15.63
C GLU A 167 -8.84 17.60 14.21
N GLU A 168 -7.70 17.48 13.50
CA GLU A 168 -7.49 18.07 12.19
C GLU A 168 -7.66 17.04 11.08
N PHE A 169 -8.49 17.38 10.10
CA PHE A 169 -8.70 16.61 8.87
C PHE A 169 -8.27 17.44 7.68
N VAL A 170 -7.88 16.80 6.60
CA VAL A 170 -7.54 17.45 5.33
C VAL A 170 -8.18 16.70 4.18
N ALA A 171 -8.77 17.43 3.24
CA ALA A 171 -9.25 16.89 1.98
C ALA A 171 -8.40 17.42 0.82
N LEU A 172 -8.05 16.53 -0.10
CA LEU A 172 -7.40 16.82 -1.36
C LEU A 172 -8.41 16.64 -2.48
N LEU A 173 -8.62 17.67 -3.29
CA LEU A 173 -9.65 17.76 -4.31
C LEU A 173 -9.00 17.92 -5.70
N PRO A 174 -8.68 16.82 -6.39
CA PRO A 174 -8.15 16.88 -7.75
C PRO A 174 -9.16 17.47 -8.72
N SER A 175 -8.67 18.14 -9.76
CA SER A 175 -9.48 18.76 -10.82
C SER A 175 -10.58 19.70 -10.28
N THR A 176 -10.29 20.36 -9.14
CA THR A 176 -11.25 21.23 -8.45
C THR A 176 -10.59 22.59 -8.20
N ASP A 177 -11.23 23.64 -8.67
CA ASP A 177 -10.81 25.03 -8.47
C ASP A 177 -11.25 25.57 -7.10
N THR A 178 -10.86 26.79 -6.78
CA THR A 178 -11.19 27.43 -5.51
C THR A 178 -12.69 27.53 -5.26
N ALA A 179 -13.48 27.87 -6.27
CA ALA A 179 -14.93 28.00 -6.14
C ALA A 179 -15.60 26.63 -5.88
N GLY A 180 -15.14 25.61 -6.56
CA GLY A 180 -15.56 24.21 -6.33
C GLY A 180 -15.18 23.72 -4.95
N ALA A 181 -13.94 23.97 -4.51
CA ALA A 181 -13.46 23.58 -3.19
C ALA A 181 -14.21 24.29 -2.06
N MET A 182 -14.55 25.57 -2.22
CA MET A 182 -15.40 26.30 -1.27
C MET A 182 -16.78 25.69 -1.15
N LYS A 183 -17.40 25.25 -2.26
CA LYS A 183 -18.71 24.57 -2.23
C LYS A 183 -18.63 23.22 -1.52
N VAL A 184 -17.61 22.42 -1.81
CA VAL A 184 -17.37 21.13 -1.13
C VAL A 184 -17.16 21.34 0.36
N ALA A 185 -16.30 22.27 0.74
CA ALA A 185 -16.03 22.58 2.14
C ALA A 185 -17.31 23.05 2.86
N GLN A 186 -18.10 23.92 2.26
CA GLN A 186 -19.36 24.39 2.87
C GLN A 186 -20.37 23.24 3.02
N ALA A 187 -20.53 22.39 2.01
CA ALA A 187 -21.42 21.24 2.08
C ALA A 187 -21.03 20.27 3.22
N LEU A 188 -19.72 20.06 3.44
CA LEU A 188 -19.22 19.25 4.55
C LEU A 188 -19.54 19.88 5.90
N LEU A 189 -19.34 21.18 6.05
CA LEU A 189 -19.70 21.89 7.28
C LEU A 189 -21.20 21.81 7.57
N ASP A 190 -22.02 22.03 6.55
CA ASP A 190 -23.49 21.97 6.66
C ASP A 190 -23.96 20.55 7.04
N ALA A 191 -23.36 19.51 6.45
CA ALA A 191 -23.67 18.12 6.78
C ALA A 191 -23.34 17.79 8.24
N VAL A 192 -22.18 18.23 8.72
CA VAL A 192 -21.78 18.04 10.13
C VAL A 192 -22.69 18.80 11.07
N ALA A 193 -23.00 20.06 10.77
CA ALA A 193 -23.87 20.88 11.59
C ALA A 193 -25.33 20.40 11.61
N ALA A 194 -25.81 19.78 10.54
CA ALA A 194 -27.15 19.19 10.45
C ALA A 194 -27.29 17.85 11.19
N THR A 195 -26.17 17.16 11.42
CA THR A 195 -26.15 15.84 12.09
C THR A 195 -25.88 16.05 13.58
N ALA A 196 -26.93 15.85 14.41
CA ALA A 196 -26.72 15.87 15.85
C ALA A 196 -25.91 14.65 16.30
N ASP A 197 -24.77 14.89 16.93
CA ASP A 197 -23.98 13.84 17.53
C ASP A 197 -24.69 13.27 18.75
N PRO A 198 -24.82 11.93 18.90
CA PRO A 198 -25.62 11.32 19.97
C PRO A 198 -25.09 11.60 21.38
N ASP A 199 -23.79 11.84 21.52
CA ASP A 199 -23.14 12.01 22.82
C ASP A 199 -22.95 13.48 23.21
N VAL A 200 -22.64 14.35 22.23
CA VAL A 200 -22.25 15.75 22.49
C VAL A 200 -23.24 16.78 21.90
N GLY A 201 -24.18 16.32 21.08
CA GLY A 201 -25.17 17.19 20.44
C GLY A 201 -24.62 17.83 19.17
N GLN A 202 -24.75 19.14 19.04
CA GLN A 202 -24.35 19.84 17.82
C GLN A 202 -22.82 19.99 17.71
N LEU A 203 -22.27 19.51 16.59
CA LEU A 203 -20.87 19.69 16.21
C LEU A 203 -20.77 20.73 15.11
N THR A 204 -19.67 21.45 15.10
CA THR A 204 -19.31 22.33 13.97
C THR A 204 -17.85 22.13 13.58
N LEU A 205 -17.53 22.46 12.33
CA LEU A 205 -16.19 22.49 11.79
C LEU A 205 -15.85 23.90 11.33
N SER A 206 -14.57 24.26 11.42
CA SER A 206 -14.01 25.38 10.68
C SER A 206 -13.16 24.83 9.54
N ALA A 207 -13.15 25.49 8.39
CA ALA A 207 -12.39 25.06 7.23
C ALA A 207 -11.60 26.19 6.57
N GLY A 208 -10.40 25.84 6.10
CA GLY A 208 -9.56 26.69 5.27
C GLY A 208 -9.34 26.04 3.90
N VAL A 209 -9.53 26.82 2.84
CA VAL A 209 -9.38 26.38 1.46
C VAL A 209 -8.19 27.05 0.81
N ALA A 210 -7.36 26.30 0.12
CA ALA A 210 -6.32 26.80 -0.77
C ALA A 210 -6.30 26.01 -2.08
N SER A 211 -6.04 26.71 -3.17
CA SER A 211 -5.92 26.10 -4.51
C SER A 211 -4.54 26.36 -5.09
N LEU A 212 -4.14 25.50 -5.99
CA LEU A 212 -2.92 25.63 -6.77
C LEU A 212 -2.96 26.96 -7.56
N ARG A 213 -1.95 27.82 -7.38
CA ARG A 213 -1.89 29.11 -8.04
C ARG A 213 -1.17 29.07 -9.39
N ASN A 214 -0.09 28.26 -9.43
CA ASN A 214 0.73 28.07 -10.63
C ASN A 214 1.53 26.77 -10.54
N LEU A 215 2.25 26.43 -11.59
CA LEU A 215 3.03 25.19 -11.70
C LEU A 215 4.27 25.13 -10.78
N GLN A 216 4.66 26.24 -10.16
CA GLN A 216 5.79 26.32 -9.23
C GLN A 216 5.33 26.25 -7.76
N ASP A 217 4.02 26.17 -7.54
CA ASP A 217 3.46 26.07 -6.20
C ASP A 217 3.88 24.74 -5.54
N THR A 218 4.34 24.84 -4.31
CA THR A 218 4.81 23.66 -3.59
C THR A 218 3.73 23.10 -2.67
N ARG A 219 3.85 21.82 -2.33
CA ARG A 219 3.00 21.20 -1.31
C ARG A 219 2.97 22.03 -0.02
N ALA A 220 4.14 22.45 0.45
CA ALA A 220 4.25 23.21 1.69
C ALA A 220 3.51 24.55 1.61
N ALA A 221 3.65 25.28 0.50
CA ALA A 221 2.95 26.56 0.29
C ALA A 221 1.44 26.38 0.20
N LEU A 222 0.96 25.32 -0.47
CA LEU A 222 -0.46 25.02 -0.60
C LEU A 222 -1.10 24.70 0.76
N LEU A 223 -0.46 23.84 1.55
CA LEU A 223 -0.92 23.47 2.90
C LEU A 223 -0.86 24.68 3.84
N GLN A 224 0.23 25.44 3.82
CA GLN A 224 0.34 26.63 4.65
C GLN A 224 -0.81 27.62 4.39
N ARG A 225 -1.16 27.86 3.13
CA ARG A 225 -2.28 28.73 2.80
C ARG A 225 -3.63 28.22 3.29
N SER A 226 -3.86 26.89 3.23
CA SER A 226 -5.09 26.32 3.78
C SER A 226 -5.17 26.46 5.30
N ASP A 227 -4.04 26.30 6.00
CA ASP A 227 -3.95 26.47 7.45
C ASP A 227 -4.15 27.93 7.87
N GLU A 228 -3.58 28.91 7.13
CA GLU A 228 -3.81 30.34 7.34
C GLU A 228 -5.29 30.72 7.15
N ALA A 229 -5.94 30.14 6.14
CA ALA A 229 -7.36 30.32 5.92
C ALA A 229 -8.21 29.70 7.05
N LEU A 230 -7.85 28.50 7.53
CA LEU A 230 -8.50 27.86 8.67
C LEU A 230 -8.37 28.69 9.94
N TYR A 231 -7.17 29.20 10.19
CA TYR A 231 -6.95 30.11 11.32
C TYR A 231 -7.85 31.35 11.26
N THR A 232 -7.98 31.96 10.06
CA THR A 232 -8.89 33.07 9.83
C THR A 232 -10.36 32.68 10.07
N ALA A 233 -10.78 31.48 9.67
CA ALA A 233 -12.11 30.96 9.93
C ALA A 233 -12.39 30.85 11.43
N LYS A 234 -11.43 30.29 12.19
CA LYS A 234 -11.53 30.18 13.66
C LYS A 234 -11.62 31.54 14.35
N GLN A 235 -10.80 32.51 13.93
CA GLN A 235 -10.84 33.88 14.47
C GLN A 235 -12.14 34.61 14.14
N ALA A 236 -12.70 34.39 12.97
CA ALA A 236 -13.94 35.06 12.53
C ALA A 236 -15.21 34.51 13.21
N GLY A 237 -15.08 33.59 14.18
CA GLY A 237 -16.19 33.06 14.97
C GLY A 237 -16.55 31.61 14.66
N ARG A 238 -15.65 30.85 14.03
CA ARG A 238 -15.80 29.41 13.74
C ARG A 238 -16.99 29.06 12.84
N ASN A 239 -17.28 27.76 12.68
CA ASN A 239 -18.39 27.22 11.89
C ASN A 239 -18.49 27.89 10.50
N ARG A 240 -17.39 27.98 9.79
CA ARG A 240 -17.30 28.64 8.49
C ARG A 240 -16.12 28.18 7.67
N VAL A 241 -16.23 28.44 6.37
CA VAL A 241 -15.15 28.29 5.42
C VAL A 241 -14.48 29.62 5.15
N ARG A 242 -13.15 29.61 5.03
CA ARG A 242 -12.36 30.74 4.53
C ARG A 242 -11.40 30.24 3.46
N MET A 243 -11.00 31.12 2.57
CA MET A 243 -9.94 30.88 1.60
C MET A 243 -8.86 31.97 1.73
N THR A 244 -7.64 31.63 1.38
CA THR A 244 -6.58 32.62 1.19
C THR A 244 -6.73 33.23 -0.20
N PRO A 245 -6.68 34.55 -0.34
CA PRO A 245 -6.73 35.24 -1.63
C PRO A 245 -5.55 34.85 -2.53
#